data_adcb7487267f6ed5c1716147f0471d31
#
_entry.id   adcb7487267f6ed5c1716147f0471d31
#
_cell.length_a   1.000
_cell.length_b   1.000
_cell.length_c   1.000
_cell.angle_alpha   90.00
_cell.angle_beta   90.00
_cell.angle_gamma   90.00
#
_symmetry.space_group_name_H-M   'P 1'
#
loop_
_entity.id
_entity.type
_entity.pdbx_description
1 polymer ?
#
loop_
_entity_poly.entity_id
_entity_poly.type
_entity_poly.pdbx_seq_one_letter_code
_entity_poly.pdbx_strand_id
1 'polypeptide(L)'
;MYKHTMVGVVTLCAAALLAPAVGTSSAAPATVHAVPAAHRQLAGPVLVDCLWHPEVRPTDFMLACGDGNSRLTSLHWTYWNDNSATATGYNVVNDCKPYCAAGKFHSYPVVVRLDTPQPWKKHPQVQHYSEISLTYTAARPDKFAHVVTYPLWN
;
A
#
# COMPACT_ATOMS: atom_id res chain seq x y z
N MET A 1 31.57 -64.17 11.24
CA MET A 1 32.59 -65.02 10.57
C MET A 1 33.10 -64.25 9.36
N TYR A 2 34.25 -64.01 9.33
CA TYR A 2 35.47 -63.94 8.50
C TYR A 2 36.29 -62.70 8.79
N LYS A 3 37.41 -62.98 9.43
CA LYS A 3 38.61 -62.17 9.59
C LYS A 3 39.42 -62.15 8.30
N HIS A 4 40.23 -61.16 8.05
CA HIS A 4 41.60 -61.16 7.51
C HIS A 4 42.10 -59.74 7.52
N THR A 5 43.02 -59.30 8.37
CA THR A 5 44.44 -59.51 8.56
C THR A 5 45.35 -58.95 7.45
N MET A 6 46.10 -57.88 7.86
CA MET A 6 47.50 -57.48 7.56
C MET A 6 47.93 -57.31 6.11
N VAL A 7 48.64 -56.19 5.81
CA VAL A 7 50.12 -56.13 5.87
C VAL A 7 50.57 -54.66 5.65
N GLY A 8 51.53 -54.22 6.45
CA GLY A 8 52.10 -52.91 6.39
C GLY A 8 53.24 -52.80 5.35
N VAL A 9 53.50 -51.58 4.92
CA VAL A 9 54.81 -51.20 4.40
C VAL A 9 55.18 -49.81 4.98
N VAL A 10 56.27 -49.83 5.72
CA VAL A 10 56.99 -48.63 6.20
C VAL A 10 57.85 -48.14 5.09
N THR A 11 57.72 -46.86 4.75
CA THR A 11 58.80 -46.17 3.99
C THR A 11 59.08 -44.81 4.62
N LEU A 12 60.22 -44.71 5.25
CA LEU A 12 60.82 -43.44 5.65
C LEU A 12 61.29 -42.69 4.40
N CYS A 13 61.04 -41.38 4.30
CA CYS A 13 61.90 -40.44 3.61
C CYS A 13 61.64 -39.00 4.07
N ALA A 14 62.72 -38.48 4.65
CA ALA A 14 63.30 -37.14 4.60
C ALA A 14 62.45 -35.87 4.84
N ALA A 15 62.90 -35.18 5.86
CA ALA A 15 62.51 -33.81 6.25
C ALA A 15 62.83 -32.77 5.18
N ALA A 16 61.88 -31.88 4.90
CA ALA A 16 62.16 -30.54 4.38
C ALA A 16 61.35 -29.54 5.20
N LEU A 17 62.03 -28.75 5.99
CA LEU A 17 61.49 -27.63 6.76
C LEU A 17 61.20 -26.48 5.80
N LEU A 18 59.92 -26.28 5.50
CA LEU A 18 59.35 -25.04 4.90
C LEU A 18 58.54 -24.36 5.95
N ALA A 19 58.98 -23.23 6.47
CA ALA A 19 58.24 -22.38 7.36
C ALA A 19 57.06 -21.73 6.60
N PRO A 20 55.80 -21.86 7.07
CA PRO A 20 54.71 -21.06 6.52
C PRO A 20 54.82 -19.66 7.11
N ALA A 21 54.96 -18.66 6.24
CA ALA A 21 54.73 -17.27 6.59
C ALA A 21 53.24 -17.12 6.90
N VAL A 22 52.93 -16.89 8.18
CA VAL A 22 51.56 -16.57 8.64
C VAL A 22 51.26 -15.14 8.19
N GLY A 23 50.68 -15.01 7.01
CA GLY A 23 50.09 -13.75 6.55
C GLY A 23 48.85 -13.47 7.37
N THR A 24 48.91 -12.54 8.33
CA THR A 24 47.77 -11.98 9.00
C THR A 24 46.96 -11.17 7.99
N SER A 25 45.95 -11.79 7.40
CA SER A 25 44.93 -11.06 6.63
C SER A 25 44.11 -10.22 7.61
N SER A 26 44.41 -8.94 7.72
CA SER A 26 43.51 -7.95 8.34
C SER A 26 42.28 -7.84 7.46
N ALA A 27 41.21 -8.51 7.85
CA ALA A 27 39.88 -8.24 7.30
C ALA A 27 39.49 -6.85 7.75
N ALA A 28 39.54 -5.87 6.84
CA ALA A 28 38.95 -4.57 7.08
C ALA A 28 37.43 -4.76 7.29
N PRO A 29 36.79 -4.11 8.30
CA PRO A 29 35.37 -4.20 8.46
C PRO A 29 34.68 -3.64 7.20
N ALA A 30 33.83 -4.46 6.58
CA ALA A 30 32.98 -4.02 5.48
C ALA A 30 32.09 -2.89 6.00
N THR A 31 32.35 -1.67 5.57
CA THR A 31 31.44 -0.56 5.76
C THR A 31 30.18 -0.90 4.99
N VAL A 32 29.15 -1.35 5.72
CA VAL A 32 27.81 -1.49 5.18
C VAL A 32 27.34 -0.06 4.93
N HIS A 33 27.49 0.41 3.70
CA HIS A 33 26.79 1.61 3.28
C HIS A 33 25.31 1.29 3.39
N ALA A 34 24.65 1.79 4.45
CA ALA A 34 23.20 1.81 4.53
C ALA A 34 22.73 2.57 3.27
N VAL A 35 22.22 1.84 2.30
CA VAL A 35 21.52 2.44 1.16
C VAL A 35 20.38 3.21 1.79
N PRO A 36 20.28 4.54 1.60
CA PRO A 36 19.13 5.28 2.09
C PRO A 36 17.89 4.57 1.56
N ALA A 37 16.96 4.20 2.43
CA ALA A 37 15.67 3.69 2.00
C ALA A 37 15.12 4.76 1.03
N ALA A 38 15.20 4.48 -0.26
CA ALA A 38 14.63 5.34 -1.26
C ALA A 38 13.15 5.43 -0.86
N HIS A 39 12.73 6.58 -0.34
CA HIS A 39 11.33 6.88 -0.17
C HIS A 39 10.71 6.60 -1.52
N ARG A 40 9.96 5.49 -1.62
CA ARG A 40 9.23 5.16 -2.83
C ARG A 40 8.25 6.29 -3.03
N GLN A 41 8.68 7.28 -3.82
CA GLN A 41 7.83 8.39 -4.21
C GLN A 41 6.61 7.77 -4.84
N LEU A 42 5.45 7.95 -4.20
CA LEU A 42 4.20 7.42 -4.73
C LEU A 42 4.04 8.03 -6.12
N ALA A 43 4.01 7.18 -7.14
CA ALA A 43 3.86 7.63 -8.52
C ALA A 43 2.41 8.09 -8.70
N GLY A 44 2.21 9.39 -8.73
CA GLY A 44 0.92 10.03 -8.93
C GLY A 44 0.16 10.37 -7.64
N PRO A 45 -1.00 11.03 -7.77
CA PRO A 45 -1.85 11.45 -6.68
C PRO A 45 -2.45 10.28 -5.91
N VAL A 46 -2.69 10.47 -4.62
CA VAL A 46 -3.30 9.50 -3.71
C VAL A 46 -4.69 9.96 -3.26
N LEU A 47 -5.50 9.06 -2.73
CA LEU A 47 -6.54 9.40 -1.76
C LEU A 47 -5.92 9.49 -0.37
N VAL A 48 -6.49 10.32 0.50
CA VAL A 48 -6.11 10.37 1.91
C VAL A 48 -7.28 9.85 2.72
N ASP A 49 -7.05 8.85 3.57
CA ASP A 49 -8.08 8.25 4.40
C ASP A 49 -8.42 9.08 5.65
N CYS A 50 -9.40 8.64 6.43
CA CYS A 50 -9.81 9.30 7.67
C CYS A 50 -8.73 9.32 8.77
N LEU A 51 -7.70 8.50 8.65
CA LEU A 51 -6.55 8.42 9.56
C LEU A 51 -5.31 9.13 9.01
N TRP A 52 -5.47 9.84 7.90
CA TRP A 52 -4.40 10.55 7.20
C TRP A 52 -3.35 9.63 6.56
N HIS A 53 -3.73 8.43 6.15
CA HIS A 53 -2.88 7.56 5.37
C HIS A 53 -3.11 7.76 3.87
N PRO A 54 -2.04 7.74 3.06
CA PRO A 54 -2.16 7.77 1.60
C PRO A 54 -2.59 6.42 1.06
N GLU A 55 -3.63 6.40 0.25
CA GLU A 55 -4.19 5.21 -0.38
C GLU A 55 -4.12 5.32 -1.90
N VAL A 56 -3.72 4.24 -2.56
CA VAL A 56 -3.70 4.11 -4.02
C VAL A 56 -4.62 2.98 -4.43
N ARG A 57 -5.65 3.30 -5.19
CA ARG A 57 -6.68 2.34 -5.65
C ARG A 57 -7.27 1.49 -4.52
N PRO A 58 -7.73 2.10 -3.41
CA PRO A 58 -8.36 1.33 -2.33
C PRO A 58 -9.61 0.60 -2.84
N THR A 59 -9.92 -0.57 -2.27
CA THR A 59 -11.16 -1.30 -2.55
C THR A 59 -12.35 -0.73 -1.80
N ASP A 60 -12.08 -0.05 -0.68
CA ASP A 60 -13.07 0.56 0.18
C ASP A 60 -12.58 1.93 0.63
N PHE A 61 -13.48 2.90 0.80
CA PHE A 61 -13.10 4.24 1.23
C PHE A 61 -14.21 4.89 2.05
N MET A 62 -13.85 5.38 3.25
CA MET A 62 -14.79 6.08 4.13
C MET A 62 -15.00 7.51 3.64
N LEU A 63 -16.25 7.88 3.33
CA LEU A 63 -16.61 9.26 2.95
C LEU A 63 -16.99 10.10 4.17
N ALA A 64 -17.64 9.50 5.15
CA ALA A 64 -18.12 10.17 6.35
C ALA A 64 -17.24 9.79 7.55
N CYS A 65 -16.08 10.44 7.70
CA CYS A 65 -15.10 10.13 8.74
C CYS A 65 -15.60 10.34 10.17
N GLY A 66 -16.59 11.23 10.37
CA GLY A 66 -17.07 11.56 11.71
C GLY A 66 -18.05 10.53 12.28
N ASP A 67 -18.94 9.99 11.47
CA ASP A 67 -20.05 9.15 11.92
C ASP A 67 -20.17 7.80 11.18
N GLY A 68 -19.37 7.57 10.14
CA GLY A 68 -19.37 6.33 9.38
C GLY A 68 -20.62 6.08 8.52
N ASN A 69 -21.51 7.06 8.38
CA ASN A 69 -22.81 6.88 7.72
C ASN A 69 -22.74 6.82 6.18
N SER A 70 -21.57 7.04 5.59
CA SER A 70 -21.35 6.89 4.16
C SER A 70 -19.95 6.37 3.87
N ARG A 71 -19.89 5.30 3.06
CA ARG A 71 -18.61 4.72 2.60
C ARG A 71 -18.77 4.18 1.18
N LEU A 72 -17.65 4.10 0.48
CA LEU A 72 -17.53 3.38 -0.78
C LEU A 72 -17.03 1.97 -0.51
N THR A 73 -17.53 0.99 -1.27
CA THR A 73 -17.12 -0.41 -1.16
C THR A 73 -16.99 -1.05 -2.52
N SER A 74 -16.19 -2.11 -2.61
CA SER A 74 -15.99 -2.90 -3.82
C SER A 74 -15.57 -2.01 -5.01
N LEU A 75 -14.65 -1.09 -4.78
CA LEU A 75 -14.14 -0.21 -5.82
C LEU A 75 -13.25 -0.98 -6.79
N HIS A 76 -13.59 -0.92 -8.07
CA HIS A 76 -12.82 -1.43 -9.18
C HIS A 76 -12.31 -0.26 -10.03
N TRP A 77 -11.03 0.07 -9.87
CA TRP A 77 -10.39 1.19 -10.55
C TRP A 77 -10.05 0.80 -11.99
N THR A 78 -10.66 1.50 -12.94
CA THR A 78 -10.39 1.36 -14.38
C THR A 78 -9.36 2.35 -14.88
N TYR A 79 -9.19 3.46 -14.15
CA TYR A 79 -8.32 4.55 -14.51
C TYR A 79 -7.75 5.23 -13.25
N TRP A 80 -6.46 5.57 -13.27
CA TRP A 80 -5.77 6.28 -12.18
C TRP A 80 -4.49 6.89 -12.72
N ASN A 81 -4.42 8.22 -12.82
CA ASN A 81 -3.23 8.94 -13.31
C ASN A 81 -3.04 10.29 -12.60
N ASP A 82 -2.11 11.10 -13.09
CA ASP A 82 -1.72 12.36 -12.48
C ASP A 82 -2.82 13.44 -12.46
N ASN A 83 -3.90 13.28 -13.23
CA ASN A 83 -4.97 14.27 -13.35
C ASN A 83 -6.28 13.82 -12.70
N SER A 84 -6.62 12.53 -12.84
CA SER A 84 -7.88 12.00 -12.34
C SER A 84 -7.83 10.49 -12.14
N ALA A 85 -8.84 9.95 -11.44
CA ALA A 85 -9.05 8.51 -11.32
C ALA A 85 -10.53 8.17 -11.47
N THR A 86 -10.84 6.96 -11.93
CA THR A 86 -12.22 6.50 -12.11
C THR A 86 -12.35 5.06 -11.65
N ALA A 87 -13.42 4.79 -10.89
CA ALA A 87 -13.79 3.45 -10.45
C ALA A 87 -15.30 3.23 -10.59
N THR A 88 -15.69 1.97 -10.59
CA THR A 88 -17.06 1.54 -10.32
C THR A 88 -17.12 0.87 -8.96
N GLY A 89 -18.26 0.93 -8.28
CA GLY A 89 -18.46 0.30 -6.98
C GLY A 89 -19.81 0.67 -6.38
N TYR A 90 -19.88 0.67 -5.06
CA TYR A 90 -21.11 0.99 -4.34
C TYR A 90 -20.85 2.10 -3.32
N ASN A 91 -21.81 3.03 -3.23
CA ASN A 91 -21.93 3.92 -2.08
C ASN A 91 -22.89 3.29 -1.08
N VAL A 92 -22.40 2.94 0.10
CA VAL A 92 -23.18 2.36 1.19
C VAL A 92 -23.52 3.48 2.16
N VAL A 93 -24.81 3.81 2.27
CA VAL A 93 -25.32 4.97 3.01
C VAL A 93 -26.35 4.54 4.02
N ASN A 94 -26.24 5.05 5.26
CA ASN A 94 -27.24 4.89 6.30
C ASN A 94 -28.43 5.81 6.02
N ASP A 95 -29.66 5.28 6.04
CA ASP A 95 -30.88 6.05 5.82
C ASP A 95 -31.25 6.93 7.02
N CYS A 96 -30.63 6.73 8.16
CA CYS A 96 -30.85 7.47 9.41
C CYS A 96 -32.34 7.52 9.82
N LYS A 97 -33.11 6.48 9.55
CA LYS A 97 -34.54 6.41 9.89
C LYS A 97 -34.83 5.43 11.02
N PRO A 98 -35.42 5.86 12.14
CA PRO A 98 -35.81 7.22 12.50
C PRO A 98 -34.64 8.14 12.91
N TYR A 99 -33.45 7.59 13.22
CA TYR A 99 -32.21 8.29 13.51
C TYR A 99 -31.03 7.36 13.15
N CYS A 100 -29.83 7.90 12.97
CA CYS A 100 -28.72 7.15 12.37
C CYS A 100 -28.31 5.88 13.14
N ALA A 101 -28.38 5.87 14.50
CA ALA A 101 -28.06 4.68 15.28
C ALA A 101 -29.07 3.52 15.10
N ALA A 102 -30.29 3.82 14.66
CA ALA A 102 -31.33 2.83 14.34
C ALA A 102 -31.54 2.67 12.82
N GLY A 103 -30.84 3.43 12.03
CA GLY A 103 -30.95 3.43 10.58
C GLY A 103 -30.37 2.17 9.94
N LYS A 104 -30.69 1.98 8.69
CA LYS A 104 -30.22 0.85 7.88
C LYS A 104 -29.30 1.33 6.77
N PHE A 105 -28.27 0.55 6.52
CA PHE A 105 -27.37 0.81 5.40
C PHE A 105 -27.94 0.24 4.11
N HIS A 106 -27.92 1.05 3.06
CA HIS A 106 -28.34 0.70 1.71
C HIS A 106 -27.17 0.89 0.75
N SER A 107 -27.04 -0.01 -0.22
CA SER A 107 -25.98 0.00 -1.22
C SER A 107 -26.52 0.54 -2.54
N TYR A 108 -25.84 1.52 -3.10
CA TYR A 108 -26.20 2.19 -4.34
C TYR A 108 -25.04 2.09 -5.34
N PRO A 109 -25.25 1.56 -6.56
CA PRO A 109 -24.18 1.46 -7.55
C PRO A 109 -23.77 2.85 -8.04
N VAL A 110 -22.46 3.08 -8.09
CA VAL A 110 -21.89 4.38 -8.48
C VAL A 110 -20.71 4.22 -9.43
N VAL A 111 -20.53 5.23 -10.27
CA VAL A 111 -19.23 5.58 -10.85
C VAL A 111 -18.61 6.64 -9.96
N VAL A 112 -17.40 6.38 -9.51
CA VAL A 112 -16.57 7.29 -8.71
C VAL A 112 -15.58 7.97 -9.62
N ARG A 113 -15.44 9.29 -9.50
CA ARG A 113 -14.41 10.07 -10.16
C ARG A 113 -13.66 10.91 -9.13
N LEU A 114 -12.33 10.89 -9.21
CA LEU A 114 -11.43 11.73 -8.43
C LEU A 114 -10.81 12.76 -9.36
N ASP A 115 -10.73 13.99 -8.90
CA ASP A 115 -10.23 15.11 -9.67
C ASP A 115 -9.42 16.08 -8.79
N THR A 116 -8.91 17.13 -9.43
CA THR A 116 -8.26 18.28 -8.81
C THR A 116 -7.10 17.87 -7.92
N PRO A 117 -6.05 17.21 -8.46
CA PRO A 117 -4.87 16.86 -7.69
C PRO A 117 -4.15 18.14 -7.23
N GLN A 118 -3.70 18.15 -5.99
CA GLN A 118 -2.95 19.25 -5.39
C GLN A 118 -1.98 18.73 -4.33
N PRO A 119 -0.94 19.51 -3.95
CA PRO A 119 -0.04 19.14 -2.88
C PRO A 119 -0.80 18.89 -1.57
N TRP A 120 -0.54 17.77 -0.92
CA TRP A 120 -1.13 17.46 0.38
C TRP A 120 -0.45 18.29 1.47
N LYS A 121 -1.20 19.09 2.23
CA LYS A 121 -0.64 20.02 3.24
C LYS A 121 0.28 19.37 4.25
N LYS A 122 -0.04 18.14 4.70
CA LYS A 122 0.79 17.42 5.68
C LYS A 122 2.06 16.85 5.06
N HIS A 123 2.06 16.58 3.76
CA HIS A 123 3.17 16.01 3.00
C HIS A 123 3.26 16.68 1.64
N PRO A 124 3.79 17.92 1.53
CA PRO A 124 3.71 18.72 0.30
C PRO A 124 4.39 18.10 -0.93
N GLN A 125 5.25 17.10 -0.72
CA GLN A 125 5.88 16.31 -1.80
C GLN A 125 4.95 15.25 -2.39
N VAL A 126 3.78 14.99 -1.76
CA VAL A 126 2.76 14.03 -2.21
C VAL A 126 1.60 14.80 -2.80
N GLN A 127 1.18 14.44 -4.02
CA GLN A 127 -0.06 14.92 -4.61
C GLN A 127 -1.23 14.08 -4.09
N HIS A 128 -2.36 14.72 -3.82
CA HIS A 128 -3.60 14.00 -3.51
C HIS A 128 -4.75 14.58 -4.32
N TYR A 129 -5.75 13.74 -4.63
CA TYR A 129 -7.00 14.22 -5.20
C TYR A 129 -7.79 14.98 -4.13
N SER A 130 -8.29 16.14 -4.47
CA SER A 130 -9.01 17.00 -3.53
C SER A 130 -10.52 17.05 -3.76
N GLU A 131 -11.00 16.35 -4.78
CA GLU A 131 -12.41 16.29 -5.12
C GLU A 131 -12.82 14.87 -5.51
N ILE A 132 -14.01 14.44 -5.06
CA ILE A 132 -14.64 13.18 -5.41
C ILE A 132 -16.06 13.42 -5.88
N SER A 133 -16.39 12.88 -7.04
CA SER A 133 -17.74 12.88 -7.59
C SER A 133 -18.30 11.46 -7.66
N LEU A 134 -19.57 11.29 -7.25
CA LEU A 134 -20.31 10.05 -7.34
C LEU A 134 -21.46 10.23 -8.33
N THR A 135 -21.46 9.43 -9.40
CA THR A 135 -22.57 9.32 -10.34
C THR A 135 -23.34 8.05 -10.04
N TYR A 136 -24.57 8.17 -9.58
CA TYR A 136 -25.45 7.04 -9.29
C TYR A 136 -25.99 6.46 -10.60
N THR A 137 -25.71 5.18 -10.85
CA THR A 137 -26.07 4.53 -12.12
C THR A 137 -27.45 3.85 -12.11
N ALA A 138 -28.07 3.75 -10.94
CA ALA A 138 -29.42 3.20 -10.73
C ALA A 138 -30.13 3.97 -9.61
N ALA A 139 -30.66 3.28 -8.60
CA ALA A 139 -31.23 3.92 -7.42
C ALA A 139 -30.17 4.75 -6.67
N ARG A 140 -30.59 5.73 -5.91
CA ARG A 140 -29.76 6.60 -5.09
C ARG A 140 -30.43 6.92 -3.76
N PRO A 141 -29.69 7.42 -2.75
CA PRO A 141 -30.30 7.86 -1.50
C PRO A 141 -31.36 8.93 -1.73
N ASP A 142 -32.39 8.95 -0.87
CA ASP A 142 -33.44 9.99 -0.90
C ASP A 142 -32.79 11.39 -0.89
N LYS A 143 -33.30 12.28 -1.72
CA LYS A 143 -32.83 13.69 -1.85
C LYS A 143 -31.44 13.89 -2.45
N PHE A 144 -30.71 12.83 -2.80
CA PHE A 144 -29.43 12.99 -3.49
C PHE A 144 -29.65 13.30 -4.98
N ALA A 145 -28.83 14.18 -5.53
CA ALA A 145 -28.76 14.39 -6.97
C ALA A 145 -28.20 13.14 -7.69
N HIS A 146 -28.42 13.04 -8.99
CA HIS A 146 -27.84 11.97 -9.80
C HIS A 146 -26.31 11.99 -9.75
N VAL A 147 -25.70 13.16 -9.69
CA VAL A 147 -24.27 13.37 -9.45
C VAL A 147 -24.13 14.20 -8.18
N VAL A 148 -23.31 13.75 -7.25
CA VAL A 148 -22.90 14.52 -6.06
C VAL A 148 -21.40 14.65 -6.04
N THR A 149 -20.91 15.83 -5.67
CA THR A 149 -19.49 16.12 -5.58
C THR A 149 -19.15 16.61 -4.18
N TYR A 150 -18.08 16.07 -3.63
CA TYR A 150 -17.57 16.43 -2.31
C TYR A 150 -16.11 16.89 -2.39
N PRO A 151 -15.74 17.95 -1.66
CA PRO A 151 -14.33 18.19 -1.41
C PRO A 151 -13.76 17.09 -0.53
N LEU A 152 -12.55 16.65 -0.82
CA LEU A 152 -11.78 15.79 0.05
C LEU A 152 -10.92 16.65 0.99
N TRP A 153 -10.67 16.13 2.15
CA TRP A 153 -9.84 16.81 3.17
C TRP A 153 -8.37 16.88 2.75
N ASN A 154 -7.69 17.93 3.27
CA ASN A 154 -6.31 18.24 2.91
C ASN A 154 -5.50 18.63 4.16
#